data_c5848d51e471431da3fd1a617f53f9cc
#
_entry.id   c5848d51e471431da3fd1a617f53f9cc
#
_cell.length_a   1.000
_cell.length_b   1.000
_cell.length_c   1.000
_cell.angle_alpha   90.00
_cell.angle_beta   90.00
_cell.angle_gamma   90.00
#
_symmetry.space_group_name_H-M   'P 1'
#
loop_
_entity.id
_entity.type
_entity.pdbx_description
1 polymer ?
#
loop_
_entity_poly.entity_id
_entity_poly.type
_entity_poly.pdbx_seq_one_letter_code
_entity_poly.pdbx_strand_id
1 'polypeptide(L)'
;MKTIQFREAICEAMSEEMRRDETIYLMGEEVAEYNGAYKASKGMLDEFGDKRVIDTPISELGFAGIGVGSTMTGNRPVIEFMTFNFALVGIDQIINNAAKIRQMSGGQFPCPIVFRGPTASAGQLAATHSQAFESWYANCPGLKVIVPSNPYDAKGLLKSAIRDNDPVIFMESEQMYGDKGEVPEGEYTLPIGVADIKREGKDVTIVSFGKIIKEAYKAADILAEEGIDCEVIDLRTIRPMDYNAILESVKKTNRLVILEESWPFGNIATEITFQVQSQIFDYLDAPIEKINTADTPAPYSPVLLAEWLPNANDVIKSVKKVMYLS
;
A
#
# COMPACT_ATOMS: atom_id res chain seq x y z
N MET A 1 -21.28 8.24 -9.45
CA MET A 1 -20.50 7.15 -8.82
C MET A 1 -20.85 5.85 -9.51
N LYS A 2 -19.86 4.97 -9.72
CA LYS A 2 -20.07 3.59 -10.19
C LYS A 2 -19.40 2.64 -9.21
N THR A 3 -19.96 1.43 -9.05
CA THR A 3 -19.35 0.39 -8.22
C THR A 3 -18.52 -0.54 -9.08
N ILE A 4 -17.21 -0.61 -8.80
CA ILE A 4 -16.26 -1.46 -9.52
C ILE A 4 -15.40 -2.27 -8.55
N GLN A 5 -14.74 -3.30 -9.08
CA GLN A 5 -13.77 -4.07 -8.31
C GLN A 5 -12.43 -3.32 -8.17
N PHE A 6 -11.67 -3.65 -7.14
CA PHE A 6 -10.33 -3.07 -6.92
C PHE A 6 -9.42 -3.26 -8.14
N ARG A 7 -9.38 -4.47 -8.72
CA ARG A 7 -8.61 -4.73 -9.96
C ARG A 7 -9.09 -3.92 -11.16
N GLU A 8 -10.39 -3.64 -11.25
CA GLU A 8 -10.95 -2.79 -12.30
C GLU A 8 -10.54 -1.33 -12.09
N ALA A 9 -10.49 -0.87 -10.84
CA ALA A 9 -10.00 0.47 -10.50
C ALA A 9 -8.52 0.65 -10.89
N ILE A 10 -7.68 -0.35 -10.67
CA ILE A 10 -6.27 -0.38 -11.12
C ILE A 10 -6.18 -0.34 -12.65
N CYS A 11 -6.94 -1.21 -13.34
CA CYS A 11 -6.98 -1.25 -14.80
C CYS A 11 -7.41 0.08 -15.41
N GLU A 12 -8.49 0.67 -14.86
CA GLU A 12 -8.97 1.98 -15.32
C GLU A 12 -7.96 3.10 -15.09
N ALA A 13 -7.29 3.12 -13.93
CA ALA A 13 -6.27 4.12 -13.65
C ALA A 13 -5.15 4.08 -14.68
N MET A 14 -4.59 2.90 -14.97
CA MET A 14 -3.55 2.72 -15.97
C MET A 14 -4.05 3.08 -17.38
N SER A 15 -5.23 2.58 -17.78
CA SER A 15 -5.78 2.83 -19.10
C SER A 15 -6.07 4.32 -19.34
N GLU A 16 -6.64 5.02 -18.36
CA GLU A 16 -6.90 6.45 -18.45
C GLU A 16 -5.61 7.26 -18.61
N GLU A 17 -4.55 6.92 -17.86
CA GLU A 17 -3.25 7.58 -17.97
C GLU A 17 -2.55 7.24 -19.29
N MET A 18 -2.62 6.01 -19.79
CA MET A 18 -2.07 5.63 -21.08
C MET A 18 -2.78 6.29 -22.25
N ARG A 19 -4.08 6.59 -22.15
CA ARG A 19 -4.80 7.42 -23.16
C ARG A 19 -4.35 8.88 -23.14
N ARG A 20 -4.02 9.39 -21.94
CA ARG A 20 -3.58 10.77 -21.73
C ARG A 20 -2.17 11.04 -22.22
N ASP A 21 -1.27 10.04 -22.09
CA ASP A 21 0.16 10.19 -22.34
C ASP A 21 0.72 8.94 -23.02
N GLU A 22 1.21 9.11 -24.24
CA GLU A 22 1.73 8.01 -25.06
C GLU A 22 3.08 7.46 -24.59
N THR A 23 3.78 8.16 -23.69
CA THR A 23 5.04 7.72 -23.09
C THR A 23 4.83 6.69 -21.98
N ILE A 24 3.58 6.49 -21.51
CA ILE A 24 3.24 5.53 -20.48
C ILE A 24 3.08 4.15 -21.12
N TYR A 25 3.69 3.13 -20.52
CA TYR A 25 3.51 1.73 -20.91
C TYR A 25 3.49 0.80 -19.69
N LEU A 26 2.84 -0.34 -19.83
CA LEU A 26 2.79 -1.40 -18.83
C LEU A 26 3.74 -2.54 -19.26
N MET A 27 4.57 -3.02 -18.35
CA MET A 27 5.46 -4.14 -18.58
C MET A 27 5.52 -5.04 -17.34
N GLY A 28 5.50 -6.35 -17.55
CA GLY A 28 5.59 -7.34 -16.49
C GLY A 28 5.28 -8.75 -16.99
N GLU A 29 5.18 -9.68 -16.06
CA GLU A 29 4.89 -11.07 -16.35
C GLU A 29 3.38 -11.26 -16.63
N GLU A 30 3.03 -11.85 -17.79
CA GLU A 30 1.64 -12.19 -18.16
C GLU A 30 0.66 -10.99 -18.19
N VAL A 31 1.17 -9.75 -18.29
CA VAL A 31 0.34 -8.54 -18.25
C VAL A 31 -0.43 -8.30 -19.55
N ALA A 32 0.06 -8.83 -20.68
CA ALA A 32 -0.51 -8.63 -22.01
C ALA A 32 -1.48 -9.75 -22.38
N GLU A 33 -0.98 -10.86 -22.91
CA GLU A 33 -1.83 -11.91 -23.51
C GLU A 33 -2.73 -12.60 -22.47
N TYR A 34 -2.23 -12.81 -21.25
CA TYR A 34 -3.03 -13.39 -20.16
C TYR A 34 -3.91 -12.37 -19.44
N ASN A 35 -3.81 -11.07 -19.76
CA ASN A 35 -4.55 -9.98 -19.10
C ASN A 35 -4.19 -9.80 -17.60
N GLY A 36 -2.96 -10.12 -17.24
CA GLY A 36 -2.49 -10.12 -15.86
C GLY A 36 -2.91 -11.37 -15.08
N ALA A 37 -2.07 -11.81 -14.16
CA ALA A 37 -2.36 -12.95 -13.28
C ALA A 37 -3.66 -12.73 -12.50
N TYR A 38 -3.93 -11.50 -12.08
CA TYR A 38 -5.11 -11.09 -11.31
C TYR A 38 -6.14 -10.31 -12.12
N LYS A 39 -5.96 -10.22 -13.46
CA LYS A 39 -6.84 -9.48 -14.39
C LYS A 39 -6.86 -7.97 -14.16
N ALA A 40 -5.79 -7.42 -13.60
CA ALA A 40 -5.62 -5.99 -13.40
C ALA A 40 -5.21 -5.21 -14.66
N SER A 41 -4.89 -5.91 -15.76
CA SER A 41 -4.59 -5.36 -17.09
C SER A 41 -5.54 -5.83 -18.18
N LYS A 42 -6.72 -6.32 -17.78
CA LYS A 42 -7.71 -6.91 -18.72
C LYS A 42 -8.10 -5.94 -19.84
N GLY A 43 -7.92 -6.39 -21.10
CA GLY A 43 -8.28 -5.62 -22.31
C GLY A 43 -7.28 -4.55 -22.71
N MET A 44 -6.22 -4.32 -21.93
CA MET A 44 -5.25 -3.26 -22.23
C MET A 44 -4.42 -3.58 -23.48
N LEU A 45 -4.06 -4.86 -23.70
CA LEU A 45 -3.35 -5.25 -24.92
C LEU A 45 -4.16 -4.92 -26.18
N ASP A 46 -5.46 -5.22 -26.17
CA ASP A 46 -6.35 -4.95 -27.32
C ASP A 46 -6.46 -3.44 -27.62
N GLU A 47 -6.41 -2.62 -26.56
CA GLU A 47 -6.54 -1.15 -26.69
C GLU A 47 -5.22 -0.47 -27.07
N PHE A 48 -4.10 -0.85 -26.46
CA PHE A 48 -2.85 -0.11 -26.57
C PHE A 48 -1.77 -0.80 -27.40
N GLY A 49 -1.97 -2.07 -27.72
CA GLY A 49 -1.05 -2.87 -28.53
C GLY A 49 0.20 -3.36 -27.78
N ASP A 50 0.94 -4.22 -28.45
CA ASP A 50 2.11 -4.94 -27.92
C ASP A 50 3.35 -4.08 -27.63
N LYS A 51 3.38 -2.85 -28.14
CA LYS A 51 4.45 -1.89 -27.83
C LYS A 51 4.25 -1.15 -26.53
N ARG A 52 3.05 -1.18 -25.99
CA ARG A 52 2.70 -0.44 -24.77
C ARG A 52 2.18 -1.34 -23.64
N VAL A 53 1.81 -2.58 -23.94
CA VAL A 53 1.48 -3.62 -22.95
C VAL A 53 2.35 -4.81 -23.28
N ILE A 54 3.39 -5.03 -22.46
CA ILE A 54 4.54 -5.85 -22.82
C ILE A 54 4.70 -7.00 -21.84
N ASP A 55 4.53 -8.23 -22.33
CA ASP A 55 4.88 -9.43 -21.56
C ASP A 55 6.40 -9.60 -21.48
N THR A 56 6.87 -10.02 -20.32
CA THR A 56 8.28 -10.33 -20.07
C THR A 56 8.47 -11.79 -19.67
N PRO A 57 9.65 -12.38 -19.91
CA PRO A 57 10.02 -13.58 -19.19
C PRO A 57 10.09 -13.32 -17.69
N ILE A 58 10.08 -14.40 -16.88
CA ILE A 58 10.29 -14.33 -15.43
C ILE A 58 11.74 -13.90 -15.18
N SER A 59 11.95 -12.59 -15.07
CA SER A 59 13.27 -11.98 -14.94
C SER A 59 13.15 -10.58 -14.35
N GLU A 60 12.76 -10.50 -13.07
CA GLU A 60 12.41 -9.25 -12.38
C GLU A 60 13.58 -8.25 -12.36
N LEU A 61 14.82 -8.73 -12.20
CA LEU A 61 16.01 -7.90 -12.31
C LEU A 61 16.12 -7.26 -13.71
N GLY A 62 15.83 -8.02 -14.75
CA GLY A 62 15.91 -7.59 -16.14
C GLY A 62 14.87 -6.55 -16.49
N PHE A 63 13.58 -6.87 -16.31
CA PHE A 63 12.53 -5.95 -16.73
C PHE A 63 12.41 -4.72 -15.83
N ALA A 64 12.71 -4.83 -14.53
CA ALA A 64 12.79 -3.66 -13.66
C ALA A 64 13.93 -2.72 -14.11
N GLY A 65 15.10 -3.28 -14.49
CA GLY A 65 16.21 -2.50 -15.02
C GLY A 65 15.91 -1.82 -16.35
N ILE A 66 15.20 -2.52 -17.28
CA ILE A 66 14.71 -1.92 -18.53
C ILE A 66 13.76 -0.76 -18.22
N GLY A 67 12.82 -0.96 -17.29
CA GLY A 67 11.92 0.09 -16.85
C GLY A 67 12.67 1.33 -16.37
N VAL A 68 13.62 1.17 -15.44
CA VAL A 68 14.45 2.29 -14.95
C VAL A 68 15.20 2.96 -16.08
N GLY A 69 15.88 2.20 -16.94
CA GLY A 69 16.64 2.74 -18.07
C GLY A 69 15.77 3.53 -19.06
N SER A 70 14.53 3.08 -19.29
CA SER A 70 13.61 3.75 -20.20
C SER A 70 13.14 5.12 -19.70
N THR A 71 13.17 5.38 -18.39
CA THR A 71 12.86 6.72 -17.86
C THR A 71 13.85 7.78 -18.32
N MET A 72 15.11 7.40 -18.58
CA MET A 72 16.15 8.32 -19.06
C MET A 72 15.91 8.74 -20.51
N THR A 73 15.05 8.04 -21.24
CA THR A 73 14.66 8.37 -22.62
C THR A 73 13.28 9.04 -22.70
N GLY A 74 12.70 9.40 -21.57
CA GLY A 74 11.44 10.15 -21.48
C GLY A 74 10.19 9.30 -21.33
N ASN A 75 10.33 7.97 -21.16
CA ASN A 75 9.20 7.11 -20.92
C ASN A 75 8.77 7.10 -19.42
N ARG A 76 7.52 6.72 -19.20
CA ARG A 76 6.89 6.60 -17.87
C ARG A 76 6.36 5.17 -17.66
N PRO A 77 7.23 4.23 -17.31
CA PRO A 77 6.84 2.84 -17.16
C PRO A 77 6.00 2.57 -15.92
N VAL A 78 5.02 1.69 -16.08
CA VAL A 78 4.38 0.97 -14.99
C VAL A 78 4.91 -0.46 -15.04
N ILE A 79 5.66 -0.86 -14.03
CA ILE A 79 6.27 -2.19 -13.94
C ILE A 79 5.44 -3.01 -12.95
N GLU A 80 4.85 -4.10 -13.44
CA GLU A 80 4.10 -5.04 -12.61
C GLU A 80 4.99 -6.19 -12.18
N PHE A 81 5.15 -6.36 -10.87
CA PHE A 81 5.59 -7.62 -10.29
C PHE A 81 4.36 -8.50 -10.02
N MET A 82 4.40 -9.76 -10.38
CA MET A 82 3.31 -10.70 -10.08
C MET A 82 3.03 -10.74 -8.57
N THR A 83 4.06 -10.58 -7.76
CA THR A 83 3.97 -10.27 -6.32
C THR A 83 5.24 -9.55 -5.86
N PHE A 84 5.10 -8.64 -4.88
CA PHE A 84 6.26 -7.99 -4.27
C PHE A 84 7.20 -8.96 -3.55
N ASN A 85 6.75 -10.17 -3.25
CA ASN A 85 7.65 -11.23 -2.79
C ASN A 85 8.80 -11.49 -3.78
N PHE A 86 8.54 -11.42 -5.09
CA PHE A 86 9.54 -11.62 -6.13
C PHE A 86 10.15 -10.33 -6.67
N ALA A 87 9.61 -9.17 -6.29
CA ALA A 87 10.31 -7.90 -6.47
C ALA A 87 11.68 -7.90 -5.76
N LEU A 88 11.90 -8.79 -4.79
CA LEU A 88 13.21 -9.00 -4.15
C LEU A 88 14.30 -9.44 -5.15
N VAL A 89 13.95 -10.13 -6.23
CA VAL A 89 14.90 -10.49 -7.31
C VAL A 89 15.35 -9.23 -8.06
N GLY A 90 14.48 -8.25 -8.20
CA GLY A 90 14.75 -6.96 -8.85
C GLY A 90 15.07 -5.81 -7.90
N ILE A 91 15.25 -6.06 -6.59
CA ILE A 91 15.35 -5.00 -5.57
C ILE A 91 16.51 -4.04 -5.82
N ASP A 92 17.61 -4.49 -6.41
CA ASP A 92 18.75 -3.63 -6.78
C ASP A 92 18.33 -2.52 -7.74
N GLN A 93 17.50 -2.84 -8.73
CA GLN A 93 17.00 -1.86 -9.69
C GLN A 93 16.10 -0.81 -9.04
N ILE A 94 15.37 -1.17 -8.00
CA ILE A 94 14.51 -0.27 -7.24
C ILE A 94 15.36 0.61 -6.30
N ILE A 95 16.19 -0.02 -5.46
CA ILE A 95 16.89 0.66 -4.36
C ILE A 95 18.13 1.41 -4.86
N ASN A 96 18.98 0.79 -5.69
CA ASN A 96 20.26 1.36 -6.11
C ASN A 96 20.14 2.20 -7.39
N ASN A 97 19.21 1.88 -8.27
CA ASN A 97 19.02 2.59 -9.52
C ASN A 97 17.86 3.59 -9.45
N ALA A 98 16.60 3.17 -9.41
CA ALA A 98 15.43 4.07 -9.45
C ALA A 98 15.48 5.13 -8.35
N ALA A 99 15.69 4.72 -7.10
CA ALA A 99 15.69 5.63 -5.96
C ALA A 99 16.85 6.62 -5.93
N LYS A 100 17.93 6.39 -6.67
CA LYS A 100 19.18 7.18 -6.58
C LYS A 100 19.51 7.96 -7.85
N ILE A 101 19.00 7.57 -9.02
CA ILE A 101 19.42 8.14 -10.31
C ILE A 101 19.25 9.67 -10.35
N ARG A 102 18.17 10.21 -9.80
CA ARG A 102 17.95 11.66 -9.77
C ARG A 102 19.04 12.40 -8.99
N GLN A 103 19.44 11.87 -7.83
CA GLN A 103 20.51 12.47 -7.05
C GLN A 103 21.87 12.27 -7.73
N MET A 104 22.17 11.07 -8.21
CA MET A 104 23.47 10.76 -8.86
C MET A 104 23.68 11.56 -10.15
N SER A 105 22.59 11.89 -10.85
CA SER A 105 22.66 12.72 -12.06
C SER A 105 22.65 14.24 -11.80
N GLY A 106 22.63 14.65 -10.53
CA GLY A 106 22.49 16.08 -10.21
C GLY A 106 21.13 16.66 -10.63
N GLY A 107 20.08 15.83 -10.64
CA GLY A 107 18.72 16.21 -11.04
C GLY A 107 18.44 16.17 -12.54
N GLN A 108 19.40 15.75 -13.37
CA GLN A 108 19.25 15.71 -14.84
C GLN A 108 18.28 14.60 -15.28
N PHE A 109 18.25 13.45 -14.58
CA PHE A 109 17.36 12.36 -14.89
C PHE A 109 16.29 12.20 -13.80
N PRO A 110 15.04 12.56 -14.06
CA PRO A 110 13.91 12.09 -13.24
C PRO A 110 13.75 10.59 -13.43
N CYS A 111 13.06 9.95 -12.49
CA CYS A 111 12.72 8.53 -12.62
C CYS A 111 11.21 8.31 -12.42
N PRO A 112 10.38 8.72 -13.39
CA PRO A 112 8.93 8.61 -13.32
C PRO A 112 8.47 7.18 -13.57
N ILE A 113 8.71 6.30 -12.61
CA ILE A 113 8.40 4.87 -12.68
C ILE A 113 7.47 4.47 -11.55
N VAL A 114 6.49 3.63 -11.85
CA VAL A 114 5.67 2.97 -10.84
C VAL A 114 6.01 1.48 -10.82
N PHE A 115 6.40 0.97 -9.68
CA PHE A 115 6.49 -0.45 -9.41
C PHE A 115 5.24 -0.87 -8.65
N ARG A 116 4.43 -1.76 -9.21
CA ARG A 116 3.17 -2.20 -8.61
C ARG A 116 3.05 -3.71 -8.52
N GLY A 117 2.20 -4.16 -7.64
CA GLY A 117 1.87 -5.58 -7.43
C GLY A 117 1.36 -5.84 -6.02
N PRO A 118 0.86 -7.05 -5.76
CA PRO A 118 0.37 -7.43 -4.44
C PRO A 118 1.50 -7.65 -3.44
N THR A 119 1.19 -7.34 -2.18
CA THR A 119 2.04 -7.52 -1.00
C THR A 119 1.27 -8.23 0.11
N ALA A 120 1.94 -8.59 1.18
CA ALA A 120 1.40 -9.20 2.40
C ALA A 120 0.77 -10.58 2.12
N SER A 121 -0.10 -11.08 2.99
CA SER A 121 -0.68 -12.41 2.87
C SER A 121 -1.61 -12.52 1.66
N ALA A 122 -1.32 -13.50 0.82
CA ALA A 122 -2.14 -13.89 -0.33
C ALA A 122 -3.12 -15.05 -0.01
N GLY A 123 -3.28 -15.38 1.25
CA GLY A 123 -4.04 -16.54 1.71
C GLY A 123 -3.14 -17.78 1.87
N GLN A 124 -3.57 -18.94 1.40
CA GLN A 124 -2.86 -20.22 1.59
C GLN A 124 -1.71 -20.44 0.59
N LEU A 125 -0.84 -19.43 0.39
CA LEU A 125 0.36 -19.51 -0.46
C LEU A 125 1.66 -19.65 0.33
N ALA A 126 1.59 -19.63 1.65
CA ALA A 126 2.70 -19.83 2.59
C ALA A 126 3.81 -18.76 2.53
N ALA A 127 4.96 -19.09 3.11
CA ALA A 127 6.00 -18.19 3.56
C ALA A 127 6.56 -17.25 2.49
N THR A 128 6.86 -17.77 1.30
CA THR A 128 7.51 -16.98 0.23
C THR A 128 6.55 -16.13 -0.59
N HIS A 129 5.24 -16.23 -0.35
CA HIS A 129 4.19 -15.50 -1.07
C HIS A 129 3.31 -14.64 -0.12
N SER A 130 3.73 -14.44 1.12
CA SER A 130 2.91 -13.80 2.14
C SER A 130 3.73 -12.85 3.01
N GLN A 131 4.61 -12.08 2.40
CA GLN A 131 5.51 -11.16 3.09
C GLN A 131 5.10 -9.71 2.85
N ALA A 132 5.19 -8.88 3.88
CA ALA A 132 4.91 -7.44 3.82
C ALA A 132 6.23 -6.66 3.85
N PHE A 133 6.52 -5.94 2.78
CA PHE A 133 7.79 -5.23 2.60
C PHE A 133 7.66 -3.71 2.57
N GLU A 134 6.55 -3.16 2.98
CA GLU A 134 6.29 -1.71 2.99
C GLU A 134 7.40 -0.95 3.73
N SER A 135 7.83 -1.45 4.89
CA SER A 135 8.88 -0.83 5.69
C SER A 135 10.26 -0.85 5.01
N TRP A 136 10.57 -1.89 4.22
CA TRP A 136 11.84 -2.00 3.50
C TRP A 136 11.98 -0.90 2.45
N TYR A 137 10.94 -0.70 1.65
CA TYR A 137 10.91 0.33 0.63
C TYR A 137 10.74 1.73 1.23
N ALA A 138 9.91 1.86 2.27
CA ALA A 138 9.73 3.13 2.98
C ALA A 138 11.02 3.60 3.67
N ASN A 139 11.90 2.71 4.10
CA ASN A 139 13.21 3.05 4.65
C ASN A 139 14.18 3.63 3.60
N CYS A 140 13.94 3.40 2.30
CA CYS A 140 14.84 3.83 1.24
C CYS A 140 14.57 5.29 0.82
N PRO A 141 15.50 6.25 1.04
CA PRO A 141 15.36 7.61 0.52
C PRO A 141 15.30 7.63 -1.00
N GLY A 142 14.38 8.41 -1.55
CA GLY A 142 14.14 8.55 -2.98
C GLY A 142 12.93 7.76 -3.50
N LEU A 143 12.32 6.90 -2.68
CA LEU A 143 11.09 6.20 -3.01
C LEU A 143 9.86 6.84 -2.34
N LYS A 144 8.72 6.79 -3.01
CA LYS A 144 7.39 6.96 -2.43
C LYS A 144 6.74 5.59 -2.29
N VAL A 145 5.97 5.37 -1.22
CA VAL A 145 5.33 4.07 -0.95
C VAL A 145 3.84 4.30 -0.67
N ILE A 146 2.99 3.67 -1.45
CA ILE A 146 1.53 3.79 -1.41
C ILE A 146 0.92 2.42 -1.20
N VAL A 147 -0.07 2.31 -0.31
CA VAL A 147 -0.75 1.06 0.03
C VAL A 147 -2.26 1.32 0.17
N PRO A 148 -3.01 1.38 -0.92
CA PRO A 148 -4.44 1.68 -0.88
C PRO A 148 -5.24 0.53 -0.27
N SER A 149 -6.40 0.85 0.31
CA SER A 149 -7.28 -0.11 0.99
C SER A 149 -8.61 -0.36 0.28
N ASN A 150 -8.93 0.40 -0.77
CA ASN A 150 -10.23 0.35 -1.45
C ASN A 150 -10.12 0.82 -2.91
N PRO A 151 -11.13 0.57 -3.77
CA PRO A 151 -11.09 0.96 -5.20
C PRO A 151 -10.95 2.45 -5.47
N TYR A 152 -11.59 3.31 -4.66
CA TYR A 152 -11.49 4.77 -4.79
C TYR A 152 -10.05 5.25 -4.63
N ASP A 153 -9.41 4.83 -3.53
CA ASP A 153 -8.04 5.19 -3.22
C ASP A 153 -7.07 4.58 -4.24
N ALA A 154 -7.29 3.32 -4.64
CA ALA A 154 -6.45 2.64 -5.62
C ALA A 154 -6.42 3.39 -6.95
N LYS A 155 -7.57 3.77 -7.50
CA LYS A 155 -7.64 4.50 -8.78
C LYS A 155 -7.02 5.89 -8.67
N GLY A 156 -7.43 6.67 -7.66
CA GLY A 156 -6.97 8.05 -7.52
C GLY A 156 -5.49 8.18 -7.22
N LEU A 157 -4.95 7.33 -6.34
CA LEU A 157 -3.53 7.32 -5.97
C LEU A 157 -2.64 6.72 -7.07
N LEU A 158 -3.09 5.70 -7.80
CA LEU A 158 -2.31 5.15 -8.91
C LEU A 158 -2.14 6.17 -10.05
N LYS A 159 -3.18 6.94 -10.36
CA LYS A 159 -3.08 8.04 -11.32
C LYS A 159 -2.07 9.10 -10.84
N SER A 160 -2.10 9.47 -9.56
CA SER A 160 -1.12 10.38 -8.98
C SER A 160 0.30 9.81 -9.04
N ALA A 161 0.46 8.52 -8.77
CA ALA A 161 1.74 7.82 -8.85
C ALA A 161 2.32 7.82 -10.27
N ILE A 162 1.50 7.55 -11.28
CA ILE A 162 1.92 7.56 -12.70
C ILE A 162 2.32 8.97 -13.15
N ARG A 163 1.69 10.00 -12.61
CA ARG A 163 2.01 11.42 -12.91
C ARG A 163 3.22 11.95 -12.15
N ASP A 164 3.68 11.26 -11.12
CA ASP A 164 4.84 11.67 -10.32
C ASP A 164 6.15 11.55 -11.11
N ASN A 165 7.13 12.40 -10.81
CA ASN A 165 8.45 12.38 -11.45
C ASN A 165 9.51 11.62 -10.62
N ASP A 166 9.14 11.15 -9.43
CA ASP A 166 9.96 10.30 -8.58
C ASP A 166 9.42 8.85 -8.59
N PRO A 167 10.25 7.84 -8.30
CA PRO A 167 9.81 6.45 -8.33
C PRO A 167 8.81 6.16 -7.20
N VAL A 168 7.74 5.47 -7.56
CA VAL A 168 6.66 5.10 -6.64
C VAL A 168 6.54 3.58 -6.54
N ILE A 169 6.50 3.08 -5.31
CA ILE A 169 6.13 1.71 -4.95
C ILE A 169 4.64 1.71 -4.63
N PHE A 170 3.86 0.98 -5.40
CA PHE A 170 2.41 0.92 -5.27
C PHE A 170 2.00 -0.52 -4.91
N MET A 171 1.71 -0.75 -3.63
CA MET A 171 1.48 -2.08 -3.07
C MET A 171 -0.01 -2.37 -2.93
N GLU A 172 -0.44 -3.46 -3.54
CA GLU A 172 -1.82 -3.93 -3.59
C GLU A 172 -1.99 -5.18 -2.72
N SER A 173 -3.14 -5.84 -2.79
CA SER A 173 -3.33 -7.15 -2.16
C SER A 173 -4.15 -8.06 -3.05
N GLU A 174 -3.68 -9.30 -3.21
CA GLU A 174 -4.41 -10.33 -3.97
C GLU A 174 -5.82 -10.55 -3.45
N GLN A 175 -5.98 -10.52 -2.14
CA GLN A 175 -7.28 -10.74 -1.49
C GLN A 175 -8.27 -9.58 -1.69
N MET A 176 -7.78 -8.39 -2.10
CA MET A 176 -8.64 -7.23 -2.36
C MET A 176 -9.06 -7.09 -3.83
N TYR A 177 -8.44 -7.79 -4.78
CA TYR A 177 -8.74 -7.58 -6.20
C TYR A 177 -10.21 -7.77 -6.58
N GLY A 178 -10.95 -8.57 -5.81
CA GLY A 178 -12.39 -8.77 -5.98
C GLY A 178 -13.28 -7.82 -5.17
N ASP A 179 -12.71 -7.02 -4.27
CA ASP A 179 -13.48 -6.10 -3.42
C ASP A 179 -14.12 -5.00 -4.25
N LYS A 180 -15.37 -4.72 -3.97
CA LYS A 180 -16.14 -3.69 -4.65
C LYS A 180 -16.18 -2.40 -3.85
N GLY A 181 -16.16 -1.27 -4.54
CA GLY A 181 -16.32 0.04 -3.94
C GLY A 181 -16.79 1.07 -4.96
N GLU A 182 -17.29 2.18 -4.46
CA GLU A 182 -17.74 3.29 -5.28
C GLU A 182 -16.56 4.14 -5.76
N VAL A 183 -16.56 4.47 -7.05
CA VAL A 183 -15.54 5.28 -7.70
C VAL A 183 -16.22 6.35 -8.53
N PRO A 184 -15.73 7.62 -8.54
CA PRO A 184 -16.25 8.66 -9.43
C PRO A 184 -16.17 8.26 -10.91
N GLU A 185 -17.15 8.67 -11.69
CA GLU A 185 -17.16 8.47 -13.15
C GLU A 185 -16.30 9.46 -13.92
N GLY A 186 -15.92 10.56 -13.30
CA GLY A 186 -15.08 11.58 -13.91
C GLY A 186 -13.60 11.42 -13.60
N GLU A 187 -12.83 12.37 -14.13
CA GLU A 187 -11.41 12.52 -13.83
C GLU A 187 -11.20 12.91 -12.36
N TYR A 188 -10.37 12.19 -11.66
CA TYR A 188 -9.90 12.56 -10.32
C TYR A 188 -8.54 11.94 -10.02
N THR A 189 -7.82 12.57 -9.12
CA THR A 189 -6.59 12.08 -8.51
C THR A 189 -6.67 12.31 -7.00
N LEU A 190 -5.85 11.60 -6.24
CA LEU A 190 -5.71 11.83 -4.81
C LEU A 190 -4.28 12.27 -4.49
N PRO A 191 -4.08 13.19 -3.55
CA PRO A 191 -2.76 13.64 -3.18
C PRO A 191 -1.99 12.53 -2.46
N ILE A 192 -0.72 12.32 -2.86
CA ILE A 192 0.20 11.42 -2.18
C ILE A 192 0.63 12.08 -0.87
N GLY A 193 0.65 11.35 0.23
CA GLY A 193 1.05 11.85 1.54
C GLY A 193 -0.07 12.43 2.37
N VAL A 194 -1.32 12.19 2.01
CA VAL A 194 -2.51 12.62 2.77
C VAL A 194 -3.29 11.38 3.21
N ALA A 195 -3.41 11.21 4.52
CA ALA A 195 -4.22 10.15 5.13
C ALA A 195 -5.73 10.44 5.00
N ASP A 196 -6.53 9.43 5.26
CA ASP A 196 -7.99 9.55 5.27
C ASP A 196 -8.57 9.13 6.63
N ILE A 197 -9.31 10.01 7.26
CA ILE A 197 -10.06 9.68 8.48
C ILE A 197 -11.34 8.98 8.02
N LYS A 198 -11.31 7.65 8.01
CA LYS A 198 -12.44 6.82 7.56
C LYS A 198 -13.59 6.78 8.55
N ARG A 199 -13.29 7.00 9.81
CA ARG A 199 -14.25 7.08 10.91
C ARG A 199 -13.75 8.12 11.91
N GLU A 200 -14.56 9.11 12.17
CA GLU A 200 -14.33 10.05 13.27
C GLU A 200 -14.57 9.37 14.61
N GLY A 201 -13.81 9.76 15.64
CA GLY A 201 -13.93 9.24 16.99
C GLY A 201 -13.22 10.13 18.01
N LYS A 202 -13.37 9.84 19.30
CA LYS A 202 -12.86 10.68 20.38
C LYS A 202 -12.14 9.93 21.52
N ASP A 203 -12.25 8.60 21.58
CA ASP A 203 -11.76 7.83 22.73
C ASP A 203 -10.41 7.16 22.46
N VAL A 204 -10.21 6.62 21.24
CA VAL A 204 -8.97 5.94 20.82
C VAL A 204 -8.72 6.19 19.33
N THR A 205 -7.48 6.49 18.95
CA THR A 205 -7.03 6.51 17.56
C THR A 205 -6.55 5.12 17.14
N ILE A 206 -7.08 4.59 16.05
CA ILE A 206 -6.59 3.38 15.38
C ILE A 206 -6.00 3.79 14.04
N VAL A 207 -4.70 3.50 13.83
CA VAL A 207 -4.00 3.77 12.56
C VAL A 207 -3.76 2.46 11.84
N SER A 208 -4.09 2.40 10.55
CA SER A 208 -3.84 1.23 9.72
C SER A 208 -3.70 1.61 8.24
N PHE A 209 -3.43 0.64 7.38
CA PHE A 209 -3.34 0.79 5.93
C PHE A 209 -3.51 -0.55 5.21
N GLY A 210 -3.78 -0.51 3.90
CA GLY A 210 -3.94 -1.71 3.07
C GLY A 210 -5.13 -2.58 3.52
N LYS A 211 -5.11 -3.86 3.20
CA LYS A 211 -6.26 -4.74 3.43
C LYS A 211 -6.63 -4.94 4.90
N ILE A 212 -5.63 -4.92 5.80
CA ILE A 212 -5.84 -5.23 7.22
C ILE A 212 -6.68 -4.18 7.95
N ILE A 213 -6.81 -2.99 7.42
CA ILE A 213 -7.67 -1.93 7.98
C ILE A 213 -9.12 -2.37 8.14
N LYS A 214 -9.58 -3.36 7.37
CA LYS A 214 -10.92 -3.94 7.50
C LYS A 214 -11.17 -4.53 8.88
N GLU A 215 -10.12 -5.05 9.52
CA GLU A 215 -10.22 -5.56 10.89
C GLU A 215 -10.35 -4.41 11.91
N ALA A 216 -9.75 -3.24 11.63
CA ALA A 216 -9.95 -2.03 12.42
C ALA A 216 -11.41 -1.53 12.33
N TYR A 217 -12.03 -1.55 11.14
CA TYR A 217 -13.44 -1.16 10.98
C TYR A 217 -14.37 -2.09 11.76
N LYS A 218 -14.20 -3.42 11.61
CA LYS A 218 -14.99 -4.42 12.36
C LYS A 218 -14.86 -4.22 13.87
N ALA A 219 -13.65 -4.00 14.36
CA ALA A 219 -13.39 -3.75 15.77
C ALA A 219 -14.05 -2.47 16.25
N ALA A 220 -13.93 -1.37 15.49
CA ALA A 220 -14.53 -0.09 15.82
C ALA A 220 -16.07 -0.15 15.87
N ASP A 221 -16.70 -0.94 14.98
CA ASP A 221 -18.15 -1.14 14.99
C ASP A 221 -18.61 -1.90 16.24
N ILE A 222 -17.90 -2.97 16.62
CA ILE A 222 -18.19 -3.74 17.85
C ILE A 222 -17.97 -2.88 19.11
N LEU A 223 -16.88 -2.12 19.15
CA LEU A 223 -16.56 -1.24 20.27
C LEU A 223 -17.56 -0.11 20.43
N ALA A 224 -18.15 0.38 19.34
CA ALA A 224 -19.19 1.40 19.39
C ALA A 224 -20.45 0.89 20.11
N GLU A 225 -20.81 -0.39 19.95
CA GLU A 225 -21.91 -1.02 20.70
C GLU A 225 -21.63 -1.07 22.22
N GLU A 226 -20.36 -1.06 22.59
CA GLU A 226 -19.91 -0.99 24.00
C GLU A 226 -19.71 0.47 24.49
N GLY A 227 -19.99 1.47 23.65
CA GLY A 227 -19.89 2.89 23.99
C GLY A 227 -18.46 3.46 23.83
N ILE A 228 -17.55 2.78 23.11
CA ILE A 228 -16.19 3.24 22.83
C ILE A 228 -16.16 3.78 21.40
N ASP A 229 -15.80 5.06 21.25
CA ASP A 229 -15.81 5.79 19.99
C ASP A 229 -14.41 5.90 19.40
N CYS A 230 -14.06 4.94 18.52
CA CYS A 230 -12.74 4.86 17.88
C CYS A 230 -12.67 5.72 16.63
N GLU A 231 -11.60 6.54 16.53
CA GLU A 231 -11.20 7.16 15.26
C GLU A 231 -10.33 6.20 14.46
N VAL A 232 -10.66 6.01 13.18
CA VAL A 232 -9.89 5.11 12.30
C VAL A 232 -9.27 5.90 11.16
N ILE A 233 -7.94 5.88 11.09
CA ILE A 233 -7.13 6.56 10.07
C ILE A 233 -6.57 5.51 9.11
N ASP A 234 -6.86 5.70 7.82
CA ASP A 234 -6.19 5.01 6.72
C ASP A 234 -5.02 5.85 6.24
N LEU A 235 -3.80 5.36 6.39
CA LEU A 235 -2.62 6.08 5.96
C LEU A 235 -2.56 6.27 4.44
N ARG A 236 -3.07 5.33 3.66
CA ARG A 236 -2.98 5.33 2.18
C ARG A 236 -1.55 5.38 1.64
N THR A 237 -0.72 6.22 2.27
CA THR A 237 0.67 6.48 1.88
C THR A 237 1.59 6.28 3.08
N ILE A 238 2.56 5.40 2.91
CA ILE A 238 3.56 5.12 3.94
C ILE A 238 4.74 6.09 3.84
N ARG A 239 5.08 6.49 2.61
CA ARG A 239 6.10 7.52 2.38
C ARG A 239 5.75 8.38 1.16
N PRO A 240 5.61 9.70 1.31
CA PRO A 240 5.59 10.45 2.58
C PRO A 240 4.39 10.06 3.45
N MET A 241 4.57 10.05 4.77
CA MET A 241 3.49 9.75 5.73
C MET A 241 2.84 11.06 6.22
N ASP A 242 1.52 11.02 6.39
CA ASP A 242 0.78 12.13 7.01
C ASP A 242 0.88 12.06 8.53
N TYR A 243 2.04 12.42 9.06
CA TYR A 243 2.24 12.48 10.51
C TYR A 243 1.28 13.46 11.19
N ASN A 244 0.92 14.55 10.50
CA ASN A 244 0.05 15.56 11.08
C ASN A 244 -1.34 15.02 11.39
N ALA A 245 -1.93 14.24 10.49
CA ALA A 245 -3.22 13.59 10.74
C ALA A 245 -3.17 12.66 11.96
N ILE A 246 -2.08 11.88 12.11
CA ILE A 246 -1.88 11.00 13.26
C ILE A 246 -1.75 11.80 14.56
N LEU A 247 -0.88 12.81 14.56
CA LEU A 247 -0.59 13.61 15.76
C LEU A 247 -1.83 14.37 16.25
N GLU A 248 -2.58 14.99 15.35
CA GLU A 248 -3.81 15.72 15.72
C GLU A 248 -4.90 14.77 16.24
N SER A 249 -5.04 13.59 15.65
CA SER A 249 -5.96 12.55 16.14
C SER A 249 -5.56 12.10 17.56
N VAL A 250 -4.29 11.77 17.78
CA VAL A 250 -3.80 11.33 19.09
C VAL A 250 -3.94 12.44 20.15
N LYS A 251 -3.72 13.71 19.82
CA LYS A 251 -3.99 14.83 20.74
C LYS A 251 -5.45 14.90 21.15
N LYS A 252 -6.37 14.52 20.28
CA LYS A 252 -7.82 14.48 20.56
C LYS A 252 -8.22 13.28 21.42
N THR A 253 -7.67 12.10 21.12
CA THR A 253 -8.10 10.83 21.74
C THR A 253 -7.24 10.38 22.90
N ASN A 254 -6.01 10.89 23.03
CA ASN A 254 -4.98 10.57 24.02
C ASN A 254 -4.52 9.08 24.04
N ARG A 255 -4.95 8.26 23.07
CA ARG A 255 -4.66 6.84 23.01
C ARG A 255 -4.42 6.41 21.57
N LEU A 256 -3.43 5.54 21.36
CA LEU A 256 -3.06 5.07 20.02
C LEU A 256 -2.90 3.56 19.98
N VAL A 257 -3.57 2.96 19.01
CA VAL A 257 -3.42 1.56 18.58
C VAL A 257 -3.03 1.57 17.11
N ILE A 258 -2.01 0.79 16.72
CA ILE A 258 -1.54 0.70 15.34
C ILE A 258 -1.69 -0.75 14.88
N LEU A 259 -2.38 -0.96 13.77
CA LEU A 259 -2.61 -2.27 13.16
C LEU A 259 -1.94 -2.34 11.79
N GLU A 260 -1.04 -3.31 11.61
CA GLU A 260 -0.43 -3.59 10.31
C GLU A 260 -0.17 -5.07 10.09
N GLU A 261 -0.21 -5.49 8.82
CA GLU A 261 0.07 -6.86 8.42
C GLU A 261 1.56 -7.01 8.07
N SER A 262 2.40 -6.94 9.08
CA SER A 262 3.84 -7.17 8.95
C SER A 262 4.38 -7.81 10.21
N TRP A 263 5.63 -8.28 10.17
CA TRP A 263 6.32 -8.76 11.37
C TRP A 263 6.54 -7.62 12.39
N PRO A 264 6.61 -7.95 13.69
CA PRO A 264 6.66 -6.92 14.74
C PRO A 264 7.98 -6.14 14.81
N PHE A 265 9.05 -6.61 14.15
CA PHE A 265 10.37 -5.97 14.21
C PHE A 265 10.59 -4.99 13.06
N GLY A 266 10.94 -3.73 13.38
CA GLY A 266 11.36 -2.74 12.38
C GLY A 266 10.29 -2.34 11.35
N ASN A 267 9.03 -2.28 11.76
CA ASN A 267 7.87 -2.04 10.93
C ASN A 267 7.41 -0.56 10.97
N ILE A 268 6.35 -0.24 10.25
CA ILE A 268 5.80 1.12 10.16
C ILE A 268 5.25 1.60 11.50
N ALA A 269 4.62 0.72 12.29
CA ALA A 269 4.15 1.08 13.63
C ALA A 269 5.28 1.57 14.55
N THR A 270 6.50 1.06 14.38
CA THR A 270 7.66 1.50 15.15
C THR A 270 8.02 2.95 14.81
N GLU A 271 7.98 3.33 13.54
CA GLU A 271 8.21 4.72 13.11
C GLU A 271 7.12 5.65 13.65
N ILE A 272 5.84 5.28 13.52
CA ILE A 272 4.72 6.05 14.07
C ILE A 272 4.87 6.23 15.58
N THR A 273 5.20 5.16 16.30
CA THR A 273 5.41 5.18 17.76
C THR A 273 6.49 6.18 18.11
N PHE A 274 7.64 6.18 17.40
CA PHE A 274 8.72 7.13 17.65
C PHE A 274 8.28 8.57 17.42
N GLN A 275 7.57 8.84 16.33
CA GLN A 275 7.10 10.20 15.99
C GLN A 275 6.10 10.73 17.04
N VAL A 276 5.14 9.92 17.47
CA VAL A 276 4.18 10.29 18.51
C VAL A 276 4.88 10.52 19.84
N GLN A 277 5.77 9.61 20.26
CA GLN A 277 6.54 9.74 21.50
C GLN A 277 7.42 10.99 21.50
N SER A 278 8.09 11.31 20.40
CA SER A 278 9.02 12.44 20.36
C SER A 278 8.35 13.80 20.28
N GLN A 279 7.13 13.88 19.74
CA GLN A 279 6.47 15.16 19.47
C GLN A 279 5.30 15.49 20.42
N ILE A 280 4.58 14.47 20.89
CA ILE A 280 3.34 14.66 21.66
C ILE A 280 3.20 13.68 22.84
N PHE A 281 4.32 13.26 23.44
CA PHE A 281 4.31 12.33 24.58
C PHE A 281 3.36 12.76 25.72
N ASP A 282 3.31 14.05 26.03
CA ASP A 282 2.50 14.61 27.11
C ASP A 282 0.98 14.48 26.89
N TYR A 283 0.56 14.10 25.68
CA TYR A 283 -0.85 13.85 25.35
C TYR A 283 -1.25 12.39 25.57
N LEU A 284 -0.31 11.47 25.79
CA LEU A 284 -0.62 10.04 25.89
C LEU A 284 -1.07 9.67 27.31
N ASP A 285 -2.28 9.10 27.41
CA ASP A 285 -2.84 8.54 28.64
C ASP A 285 -2.44 7.08 28.88
N ALA A 286 -1.93 6.39 27.85
CA ALA A 286 -1.55 4.99 27.90
C ALA A 286 -0.34 4.71 27.00
N PRO A 287 0.41 3.60 27.24
CA PRO A 287 1.39 3.13 26.27
C PRO A 287 0.74 2.85 24.90
N ILE A 288 1.47 3.15 23.84
CA ILE A 288 1.02 2.85 22.45
C ILE A 288 1.02 1.32 22.26
N GLU A 289 -0.07 0.78 21.74
CA GLU A 289 -0.18 -0.63 21.37
C GLU A 289 0.02 -0.79 19.87
N LYS A 290 0.80 -1.80 19.48
CA LYS A 290 0.93 -2.21 18.08
C LYS A 290 0.52 -3.66 17.89
N ILE A 291 -0.20 -3.93 16.83
CA ILE A 291 -0.76 -5.23 16.48
C ILE A 291 -0.16 -5.64 15.13
N ASN A 292 0.49 -6.78 15.10
CA ASN A 292 1.22 -7.31 13.95
C ASN A 292 0.89 -8.79 13.73
N THR A 293 1.40 -9.37 12.64
CA THR A 293 1.44 -10.83 12.49
C THR A 293 2.32 -11.45 13.57
N ALA A 294 2.19 -12.76 13.77
CA ALA A 294 3.17 -13.48 14.58
C ALA A 294 4.57 -13.35 13.98
N ASP A 295 5.62 -13.30 14.83
CA ASP A 295 7.02 -13.15 14.42
C ASP A 295 7.59 -14.48 13.87
N THR A 296 6.94 -14.99 12.83
CA THR A 296 7.30 -16.23 12.12
C THR A 296 6.96 -16.09 10.64
N PRO A 297 7.57 -16.87 9.74
CA PRO A 297 7.10 -16.97 8.35
C PRO A 297 5.63 -17.42 8.30
N ALA A 298 4.89 -16.93 7.31
CA ALA A 298 3.47 -17.27 7.14
C ALA A 298 3.26 -18.77 6.94
N PRO A 299 2.34 -19.40 7.70
CA PRO A 299 2.05 -20.82 7.56
C PRO A 299 1.15 -21.11 6.36
N TYR A 300 1.17 -22.36 5.87
CA TYR A 300 0.28 -22.82 4.80
C TYR A 300 -1.12 -23.21 5.32
N SER A 301 -1.18 -23.82 6.50
CA SER A 301 -2.43 -24.29 7.11
C SER A 301 -3.39 -23.11 7.35
N PRO A 302 -4.67 -23.20 6.92
CA PRO A 302 -5.65 -22.14 7.16
C PRO A 302 -5.89 -21.85 8.65
N VAL A 303 -5.83 -22.87 9.49
CA VAL A 303 -5.98 -22.71 10.94
C VAL A 303 -4.82 -21.92 11.54
N LEU A 304 -3.58 -22.29 11.16
CA LEU A 304 -2.39 -21.55 11.62
C LEU A 304 -2.31 -20.17 11.00
N LEU A 305 -2.77 -19.99 9.75
CA LEU A 305 -2.81 -18.68 9.10
C LEU A 305 -3.77 -17.73 9.84
N ALA A 306 -4.91 -18.22 10.29
CA ALA A 306 -5.87 -17.45 11.08
C ALA A 306 -5.29 -17.00 12.43
N GLU A 307 -4.44 -17.83 13.07
CA GLU A 307 -3.71 -17.47 14.29
C GLU A 307 -2.50 -16.56 14.03
N TRP A 308 -1.95 -16.61 12.82
CA TRP A 308 -0.80 -15.80 12.42
C TRP A 308 -1.18 -14.36 12.06
N LEU A 309 -2.34 -14.18 11.43
CA LEU A 309 -2.85 -12.87 11.02
C LEU A 309 -3.54 -12.15 12.18
N PRO A 310 -3.30 -10.84 12.36
CA PRO A 310 -4.09 -10.06 13.29
C PRO A 310 -5.55 -9.95 12.83
N ASN A 311 -6.45 -9.84 13.77
CA ASN A 311 -7.89 -9.79 13.53
C ASN A 311 -8.61 -8.75 14.43
N ALA A 312 -9.91 -8.58 14.24
CA ALA A 312 -10.70 -7.60 14.98
C ALA A 312 -10.67 -7.80 16.51
N ASN A 313 -10.56 -9.05 17.00
CA ASN A 313 -10.50 -9.31 18.43
C ASN A 313 -9.17 -8.81 19.03
N ASP A 314 -8.07 -8.88 18.28
CA ASP A 314 -6.78 -8.34 18.72
C ASP A 314 -6.84 -6.82 18.83
N VAL A 315 -7.54 -6.17 17.91
CA VAL A 315 -7.78 -4.71 17.95
C VAL A 315 -8.64 -4.36 19.16
N ILE A 316 -9.77 -5.06 19.39
CA ILE A 316 -10.65 -4.84 20.54
C ILE A 316 -9.87 -5.00 21.83
N LYS A 317 -9.07 -6.06 21.97
CA LYS A 317 -8.24 -6.29 23.14
C LYS A 317 -7.24 -5.17 23.38
N SER A 318 -6.58 -4.69 22.33
CA SER A 318 -5.60 -3.60 22.44
C SER A 318 -6.27 -2.26 22.75
N VAL A 319 -7.44 -1.98 22.19
CA VAL A 319 -8.24 -0.79 22.52
C VAL A 319 -8.66 -0.81 23.99
N LYS A 320 -9.22 -1.93 24.47
CA LYS A 320 -9.60 -2.08 25.90
C LYS A 320 -8.38 -1.93 26.81
N LYS A 321 -7.22 -2.45 26.42
CA LYS A 321 -5.97 -2.34 27.17
C LYS A 321 -5.53 -0.86 27.33
N VAL A 322 -5.51 -0.06 26.24
CA VAL A 322 -5.12 1.36 26.33
C VAL A 322 -6.17 2.21 27.04
N MET A 323 -7.39 1.73 27.17
CA MET A 323 -8.47 2.36 27.95
C MET A 323 -8.51 1.88 29.41
N TYR A 324 -7.65 0.95 29.82
CA TYR A 324 -7.64 0.32 31.14
C TYR A 324 -8.96 -0.39 31.49
N LEU A 325 -9.64 -0.93 30.48
CA LEU A 325 -10.84 -1.76 30.63
C LEU A 325 -10.46 -3.24 30.73
N SER A 326 -11.09 -3.96 31.66
CA SER A 326 -10.85 -5.41 31.89
C SER A 326 -11.61 -6.29 30.88
#